data_a8ceee6ff4bc1b86621d9b3488af2898
#
_entry.id   a8ceee6ff4bc1b86621d9b3488af2898
#
_cell.length_a   1.000
_cell.length_b   1.000
_cell.length_c   1.000
_cell.angle_alpha   90.00
_cell.angle_beta   90.00
_cell.angle_gamma   90.00
#
_symmetry.space_group_name_H-M   'P 1'
#
loop_
_entity.id
_entity.type
_entity.pdbx_description
1 polymer ?
#
loop_
_entity_poly.entity_id
_entity_poly.type
_entity_poly.pdbx_seq_one_letter_code
_entity_poly.pdbx_strand_id
1 'polypeptide(L)'
;CCIVLAGYSSNEADKVRKILGKKKVAQVEAAGQEFVPRAVAHGMSQPDAEILWTQMAEFSRYSFNRAHAYSYAVLAFWCGWLKYHYPVQYLTSILSTVDKDKIPAFVEEARRMGYQVLPPDINASKHGFTAEKLAVRYGIDSIKNIGEAVADAIVQEREERGSFTSFDDFMERMVLPKGSSVNRGNVAHLAHIGAFDSLVPNRRGLETILQPEKDGTAARCVFKVDTIPVGAPNDLPCIFDWDSEPAPVNPR
;
A
#
# COMPACT_ATOMS: atom_id res chain seq x y z
N CYS A 1 33.42 2.37 -26.59
CA CYS A 1 33.96 3.46 -27.39
C CYS A 1 35.18 4.07 -26.71
N CYS A 2 35.09 4.79 -25.56
CA CYS A 2 36.21 5.55 -24.97
C CYS A 2 37.47 4.73 -24.74
N ILE A 3 37.41 3.51 -24.21
CA ILE A 3 38.58 2.67 -23.95
C ILE A 3 39.24 2.21 -25.26
N VAL A 4 38.45 1.66 -26.17
CA VAL A 4 39.00 1.00 -27.39
C VAL A 4 39.39 2.01 -28.45
N LEU A 5 38.62 3.09 -28.61
CA LEU A 5 38.81 4.02 -29.73
C LEU A 5 39.59 5.29 -29.36
N ALA A 6 39.65 5.63 -28.07
CA ALA A 6 40.33 6.84 -27.61
C ALA A 6 41.35 6.58 -26.47
N GLY A 7 41.64 5.32 -26.14
CA GLY A 7 42.66 4.93 -25.20
C GLY A 7 42.45 5.40 -23.77
N TYR A 8 41.19 5.56 -23.35
CA TYR A 8 40.88 5.89 -21.97
C TYR A 8 41.11 4.70 -21.05
N SER A 9 41.54 4.94 -19.85
CA SER A 9 41.46 3.96 -18.79
C SER A 9 40.00 3.71 -18.38
N SER A 10 39.74 2.60 -17.71
CA SER A 10 38.39 2.28 -17.23
C SER A 10 37.80 3.38 -16.32
N ASN A 11 38.64 4.00 -15.48
CA ASN A 11 38.20 5.08 -14.59
C ASN A 11 37.88 6.38 -15.36
N GLU A 12 38.65 6.73 -16.38
CA GLU A 12 38.38 7.89 -17.23
C GLU A 12 37.10 7.65 -18.06
N ALA A 13 36.94 6.48 -18.64
CA ALA A 13 35.73 6.11 -19.37
C ALA A 13 34.45 6.18 -18.49
N ASP A 14 34.55 5.78 -17.21
CA ASP A 14 33.44 5.92 -16.27
C ASP A 14 33.15 7.39 -15.93
N LYS A 15 34.14 8.26 -15.85
CA LYS A 15 33.96 9.72 -15.73
C LYS A 15 33.19 10.28 -16.92
N VAL A 16 33.56 9.93 -18.16
CA VAL A 16 32.84 10.33 -19.38
C VAL A 16 31.39 9.84 -19.33
N ARG A 17 31.16 8.57 -18.99
CA ARG A 17 29.82 8.02 -18.82
C ARG A 17 28.98 8.82 -17.82
N LYS A 18 29.58 9.20 -16.68
CA LYS A 18 28.89 10.02 -15.65
C LYS A 18 28.57 11.44 -16.14
N ILE A 19 29.48 12.06 -16.93
CA ILE A 19 29.29 13.38 -17.55
C ILE A 19 28.09 13.30 -18.52
N LEU A 20 28.13 12.34 -19.44
CA LEU A 20 27.06 12.10 -20.39
C LEU A 20 25.71 11.85 -19.68
N GLY A 21 25.69 11.04 -18.60
CA GLY A 21 24.49 10.73 -17.82
C GLY A 21 23.89 11.92 -17.07
N LYS A 22 24.70 12.90 -16.65
CA LYS A 22 24.23 14.11 -15.94
C LYS A 22 23.65 15.19 -16.86
N LYS A 23 23.80 15.05 -18.18
CA LYS A 23 23.20 15.91 -19.21
C LYS A 23 23.59 17.41 -19.09
N LYS A 24 24.73 17.75 -18.50
CA LYS A 24 25.21 19.12 -18.36
C LYS A 24 26.00 19.50 -19.62
N VAL A 25 25.40 20.35 -20.46
CA VAL A 25 25.91 20.71 -21.80
C VAL A 25 27.37 21.11 -21.76
N ALA A 26 27.77 22.07 -20.91
CA ALA A 26 29.19 22.53 -20.82
C ALA A 26 30.17 21.41 -20.47
N GLN A 27 29.78 20.44 -19.63
CA GLN A 27 30.64 19.31 -19.28
C GLN A 27 30.75 18.31 -20.43
N VAL A 28 29.68 18.13 -21.22
CA VAL A 28 29.68 17.26 -22.40
C VAL A 28 30.54 17.86 -23.50
N GLU A 29 30.47 19.18 -23.72
CA GLU A 29 31.33 19.87 -24.67
C GLU A 29 32.80 19.78 -24.29
N ALA A 30 33.16 20.04 -23.03
CA ALA A 30 34.53 19.91 -22.55
C ALA A 30 35.06 18.47 -22.70
N ALA A 31 34.27 17.45 -22.40
CA ALA A 31 34.65 16.06 -22.60
C ALA A 31 34.84 15.71 -24.08
N GLY A 32 34.10 16.36 -25.00
CA GLY A 32 34.28 16.20 -26.44
C GLY A 32 35.62 16.76 -26.94
N GLN A 33 36.02 17.93 -26.42
CA GLN A 33 37.30 18.55 -26.72
C GLN A 33 38.48 17.67 -26.28
N GLU A 34 38.32 16.81 -25.28
CA GLU A 34 39.31 15.84 -24.85
C GLU A 34 39.22 14.55 -25.69
N PHE A 35 38.01 14.05 -25.95
CA PHE A 35 37.79 12.77 -26.63
C PHE A 35 38.29 12.77 -28.06
N VAL A 36 37.98 13.80 -28.86
CA VAL A 36 38.28 13.85 -30.30
C VAL A 36 39.80 13.75 -30.55
N PRO A 37 40.67 14.57 -29.94
CA PRO A 37 42.11 14.44 -30.14
C PRO A 37 42.67 13.08 -29.71
N ARG A 38 42.16 12.50 -28.64
CA ARG A 38 42.58 11.16 -28.18
C ARG A 38 42.18 10.06 -29.16
N ALA A 39 40.99 10.12 -29.72
CA ALA A 39 40.55 9.18 -30.75
C ALA A 39 41.36 9.27 -32.01
N VAL A 40 41.74 10.49 -32.43
CA VAL A 40 42.64 10.72 -33.59
C VAL A 40 44.03 10.15 -33.31
N ALA A 41 44.59 10.36 -32.11
CA ALA A 41 45.84 9.77 -31.71
C ALA A 41 45.84 8.23 -31.70
N HIS A 42 44.66 7.62 -31.57
CA HIS A 42 44.47 6.17 -31.63
C HIS A 42 44.11 5.65 -33.05
N GLY A 43 44.27 6.48 -34.08
CA GLY A 43 44.15 6.07 -35.47
C GLY A 43 42.80 6.32 -36.12
N MET A 44 41.88 7.03 -35.47
CA MET A 44 40.62 7.46 -36.06
C MET A 44 40.82 8.72 -36.91
N SER A 45 40.07 8.86 -38.02
CA SER A 45 40.05 10.15 -38.72
C SER A 45 39.38 11.22 -37.87
N GLN A 46 39.79 12.48 -38.00
CA GLN A 46 39.19 13.57 -37.23
C GLN A 46 37.68 13.72 -37.51
N PRO A 47 37.19 13.66 -38.77
CA PRO A 47 35.74 13.71 -39.03
C PRO A 47 34.97 12.58 -38.36
N ASP A 48 35.50 11.34 -38.37
CA ASP A 48 34.84 10.22 -37.74
C ASP A 48 34.78 10.34 -36.22
N ALA A 49 35.85 10.86 -35.60
CA ALA A 49 35.92 11.10 -34.17
C ALA A 49 34.89 12.18 -33.74
N GLU A 50 34.71 13.25 -34.51
CA GLU A 50 33.74 14.31 -34.28
C GLU A 50 32.28 13.78 -34.45
N ILE A 51 32.05 13.00 -35.49
CA ILE A 51 30.75 12.34 -35.73
C ILE A 51 30.40 11.40 -34.58
N LEU A 52 31.35 10.55 -34.17
CA LEU A 52 31.15 9.61 -33.07
C LEU A 52 30.84 10.33 -31.76
N TRP A 53 31.59 11.39 -31.44
CA TRP A 53 31.34 12.17 -30.25
C TRP A 53 29.95 12.82 -30.28
N THR A 54 29.59 13.41 -31.41
CA THR A 54 28.25 14.02 -31.60
C THR A 54 27.14 12.99 -31.36
N GLN A 55 27.27 11.79 -31.95
CA GLN A 55 26.30 10.70 -31.73
C GLN A 55 26.25 10.27 -30.25
N MET A 56 27.41 10.16 -29.58
CA MET A 56 27.45 9.84 -28.15
C MET A 56 26.78 10.92 -27.29
N ALA A 57 26.99 12.19 -27.60
CA ALA A 57 26.40 13.32 -26.91
C ALA A 57 24.88 13.40 -27.14
N GLU A 58 24.43 13.24 -28.37
CA GLU A 58 23.00 13.20 -28.72
C GLU A 58 22.30 12.00 -28.09
N PHE A 59 22.91 10.82 -28.18
CA PHE A 59 22.39 9.62 -27.54
C PHE A 59 22.22 9.83 -26.02
N SER A 60 23.18 10.51 -25.36
CA SER A 60 23.11 10.78 -23.94
C SER A 60 21.93 11.67 -23.51
N ARG A 61 21.49 12.57 -24.39
CA ARG A 61 20.35 13.48 -24.11
C ARG A 61 19.03 12.72 -24.02
N TYR A 62 18.85 11.70 -24.86
CA TYR A 62 17.58 10.98 -25.01
C TYR A 62 17.70 9.50 -24.65
N SER A 63 18.90 9.01 -24.37
CA SER A 63 19.09 7.61 -24.06
C SER A 63 18.49 7.24 -22.71
N PHE A 64 17.78 6.14 -22.74
CA PHE A 64 17.33 5.44 -21.57
C PHE A 64 17.79 3.99 -21.66
N ASN A 65 18.15 3.39 -20.53
CA ASN A 65 18.61 2.01 -20.53
C ASN A 65 17.50 1.09 -21.07
N ARG A 66 17.72 0.53 -22.27
CA ARG A 66 16.73 -0.32 -22.94
C ARG A 66 16.34 -1.54 -22.09
N ALA A 67 17.30 -2.15 -21.40
CA ALA A 67 17.03 -3.28 -20.52
C ALA A 67 16.12 -2.87 -19.36
N HIS A 68 16.36 -1.69 -18.78
CA HIS A 68 15.50 -1.13 -17.73
C HIS A 68 14.08 -0.84 -18.26
N ALA A 69 13.98 -0.14 -19.40
CA ALA A 69 12.69 0.18 -20.02
C ALA A 69 11.90 -1.10 -20.34
N TYR A 70 12.56 -2.12 -20.91
CA TYR A 70 11.94 -3.39 -21.21
C TYR A 70 11.43 -4.11 -19.94
N SER A 71 12.25 -4.18 -18.90
CA SER A 71 11.88 -4.83 -17.64
C SER A 71 10.66 -4.17 -16.99
N TYR A 72 10.64 -2.83 -16.96
CA TYR A 72 9.49 -2.10 -16.42
C TYR A 72 8.24 -2.23 -17.30
N ALA A 73 8.40 -2.27 -18.62
CA ALA A 73 7.28 -2.48 -19.54
C ALA A 73 6.64 -3.87 -19.32
N VAL A 74 7.43 -4.91 -19.08
CA VAL A 74 6.92 -6.26 -18.75
C VAL A 74 6.15 -6.25 -17.44
N LEU A 75 6.70 -5.60 -16.38
CA LEU A 75 6.01 -5.47 -15.11
C LEU A 75 4.71 -4.68 -15.24
N ALA A 76 4.73 -3.57 -15.97
CA ALA A 76 3.54 -2.76 -16.21
C ALA A 76 2.47 -3.55 -16.97
N PHE A 77 2.88 -4.34 -17.97
CA PHE A 77 1.98 -5.24 -18.70
C PHE A 77 1.36 -6.29 -17.76
N TRP A 78 2.15 -6.95 -16.92
CA TRP A 78 1.64 -7.92 -15.95
C TRP A 78 0.67 -7.31 -14.97
N CYS A 79 0.98 -6.12 -14.43
CA CYS A 79 0.05 -5.41 -13.55
C CYS A 79 -1.27 -5.09 -14.25
N GLY A 80 -1.23 -4.58 -15.49
CA GLY A 80 -2.43 -4.31 -16.27
C GLY A 80 -3.23 -5.58 -16.59
N TRP A 81 -2.54 -6.65 -16.98
CA TRP A 81 -3.16 -7.94 -17.27
C TRP A 81 -3.84 -8.54 -16.03
N LEU A 82 -3.15 -8.55 -14.88
CA LEU A 82 -3.70 -9.04 -13.61
C LEU A 82 -4.89 -8.18 -13.15
N LYS A 83 -4.78 -6.86 -13.28
CA LYS A 83 -5.88 -5.94 -12.95
C LYS A 83 -7.12 -6.20 -13.79
N TYR A 84 -6.95 -6.58 -15.07
CA TYR A 84 -8.06 -6.86 -15.98
C TYR A 84 -8.70 -8.24 -15.73
N HIS A 85 -7.88 -9.29 -15.61
CA HIS A 85 -8.37 -10.67 -15.53
C HIS A 85 -8.69 -11.12 -14.09
N TYR A 86 -8.02 -10.57 -13.08
CA TYR A 86 -8.13 -10.93 -11.66
C TYR A 86 -8.24 -9.69 -10.77
N PRO A 87 -9.23 -8.81 -11.01
CA PRO A 87 -9.29 -7.50 -10.36
C PRO A 87 -9.38 -7.58 -8.83
N VAL A 88 -10.17 -8.49 -8.29
CA VAL A 88 -10.33 -8.63 -6.83
C VAL A 88 -9.03 -9.08 -6.17
N GLN A 89 -8.35 -10.07 -6.73
CA GLN A 89 -7.06 -10.57 -6.24
C GLN A 89 -5.97 -9.50 -6.38
N TYR A 90 -5.96 -8.78 -7.49
CA TYR A 90 -5.05 -7.67 -7.73
C TYR A 90 -5.23 -6.55 -6.71
N LEU A 91 -6.47 -6.11 -6.46
CA LEU A 91 -6.81 -5.11 -5.45
C LEU A 91 -6.46 -5.59 -4.04
N THR A 92 -6.75 -6.85 -3.72
CA THR A 92 -6.38 -7.46 -2.42
C THR A 92 -4.87 -7.41 -2.21
N SER A 93 -4.09 -7.78 -3.21
CA SER A 93 -2.62 -7.75 -3.14
C SER A 93 -2.08 -6.34 -2.94
N ILE A 94 -2.61 -5.36 -3.68
CA ILE A 94 -2.21 -3.96 -3.52
C ILE A 94 -2.56 -3.45 -2.12
N LEU A 95 -3.81 -3.61 -1.67
CA LEU A 95 -4.27 -3.16 -0.36
C LEU A 95 -3.47 -3.78 0.79
N SER A 96 -2.97 -5.01 0.61
CA SER A 96 -2.12 -5.71 1.59
C SER A 96 -0.66 -5.23 1.60
N THR A 97 -0.19 -4.53 0.56
CA THR A 97 1.23 -4.17 0.40
C THR A 97 1.51 -2.68 0.43
N VAL A 98 0.51 -1.84 0.20
CA VAL A 98 0.68 -0.38 0.25
C VAL A 98 0.77 0.14 1.68
N ASP A 99 1.42 1.29 1.83
CA ASP A 99 1.42 2.02 3.10
C ASP A 99 -0.02 2.34 3.53
N LYS A 100 -0.29 2.25 4.83
CA LYS A 100 -1.64 2.46 5.39
C LYS A 100 -2.28 3.79 4.97
N ASP A 101 -1.47 4.84 4.80
CA ASP A 101 -1.94 6.16 4.37
C ASP A 101 -2.45 6.20 2.92
N LYS A 102 -2.08 5.21 2.10
CA LYS A 102 -2.52 5.08 0.71
C LYS A 102 -3.74 4.21 0.52
N ILE A 103 -4.12 3.43 1.54
CA ILE A 103 -5.29 2.54 1.49
C ILE A 103 -6.56 3.27 1.00
N PRO A 104 -6.90 4.49 1.49
CA PRO A 104 -8.09 5.19 1.04
C PRO A 104 -8.18 5.41 -0.47
N ALA A 105 -7.05 5.74 -1.10
CA ALA A 105 -7.00 5.96 -2.54
C ALA A 105 -7.27 4.67 -3.34
N PHE A 106 -6.79 3.53 -2.86
CA PHE A 106 -7.04 2.23 -3.51
C PHE A 106 -8.43 1.67 -3.21
N VAL A 107 -9.03 2.02 -2.07
CA VAL A 107 -10.44 1.73 -1.78
C VAL A 107 -11.33 2.48 -2.77
N GLU A 108 -11.06 3.76 -3.03
CA GLU A 108 -11.79 4.55 -4.00
C GLU A 108 -11.60 4.03 -5.43
N GLU A 109 -10.38 3.61 -5.79
CA GLU A 109 -10.13 2.97 -7.09
C GLU A 109 -10.90 1.65 -7.23
N ALA A 110 -10.99 0.83 -6.17
CA ALA A 110 -11.79 -0.40 -6.18
C ALA A 110 -13.26 -0.09 -6.45
N ARG A 111 -13.83 0.92 -5.79
CA ARG A 111 -15.21 1.39 -6.01
C ARG A 111 -15.41 1.87 -7.44
N ARG A 112 -14.50 2.68 -7.96
CA ARG A 112 -14.54 3.15 -9.35
C ARG A 112 -14.51 2.00 -10.37
N MET A 113 -13.86 0.91 -10.02
CA MET A 113 -13.84 -0.33 -10.81
C MET A 113 -15.10 -1.18 -10.64
N GLY A 114 -16.03 -0.82 -9.75
CA GLY A 114 -17.25 -1.58 -9.45
C GLY A 114 -17.07 -2.71 -8.45
N TYR A 115 -15.98 -2.72 -7.67
CA TYR A 115 -15.73 -3.72 -6.63
C TYR A 115 -15.92 -3.12 -5.25
N GLN A 116 -16.58 -3.87 -4.38
CA GLN A 116 -16.78 -3.47 -2.98
C GLN A 116 -15.52 -3.75 -2.16
N VAL A 117 -15.21 -2.84 -1.24
CA VAL A 117 -14.28 -3.10 -0.14
C VAL A 117 -15.15 -3.18 1.12
N LEU A 118 -15.29 -4.40 1.64
CA LEU A 118 -16.11 -4.67 2.81
C LEU A 118 -15.40 -4.19 4.08
N PRO A 119 -16.14 -3.65 5.05
CA PRO A 119 -15.57 -3.21 6.33
C PRO A 119 -14.92 -4.38 7.06
N PRO A 120 -14.00 -4.09 8.00
CA PRO A 120 -13.50 -5.13 8.89
C PRO A 120 -14.65 -5.69 9.73
N ASP A 121 -14.62 -6.99 9.98
CA ASP A 121 -15.56 -7.70 10.83
C ASP A 121 -14.81 -8.66 11.72
N ILE A 122 -15.13 -8.65 13.01
CA ILE A 122 -14.40 -9.43 14.02
C ILE A 122 -14.49 -10.94 13.77
N ASN A 123 -15.58 -11.39 13.15
CA ASN A 123 -15.82 -12.79 12.84
C ASN A 123 -15.45 -13.20 11.41
N ALA A 124 -15.36 -12.26 10.47
CA ALA A 124 -15.11 -12.55 9.06
C ALA A 124 -13.69 -12.15 8.60
N SER A 125 -13.17 -11.00 9.08
CA SER A 125 -11.86 -10.51 8.65
C SER A 125 -10.74 -11.45 9.08
N LYS A 126 -9.76 -11.62 8.21
CA LYS A 126 -8.50 -12.27 8.53
C LYS A 126 -7.47 -11.23 8.96
N HIS A 127 -6.23 -11.69 9.17
CA HIS A 127 -5.10 -10.84 9.48
C HIS A 127 -5.00 -9.67 8.48
N GLY A 128 -4.70 -9.93 7.22
CA GLY A 128 -4.64 -8.95 6.14
C GLY A 128 -5.91 -8.92 5.29
N PHE A 129 -5.90 -8.09 4.25
CA PHE A 129 -6.99 -8.05 3.27
C PHE A 129 -7.21 -9.41 2.62
N THR A 130 -8.47 -9.75 2.35
CA THR A 130 -8.83 -11.03 1.72
C THR A 130 -9.82 -10.82 0.57
N ALA A 131 -9.64 -11.63 -0.49
CA ALA A 131 -10.58 -11.64 -1.61
C ALA A 131 -11.83 -12.46 -1.27
N GLU A 132 -12.99 -11.88 -1.44
CA GLU A 132 -14.29 -12.52 -1.27
C GLU A 132 -15.11 -12.36 -2.56
N LYS A 133 -15.31 -13.43 -3.33
CA LYS A 133 -16.06 -13.40 -4.60
C LYS A 133 -15.81 -12.14 -5.44
N LEU A 134 -16.66 -11.11 -5.31
CA LEU A 134 -16.59 -9.83 -6.03
C LEU A 134 -16.22 -8.64 -5.11
N ALA A 135 -15.67 -8.91 -3.94
CA ALA A 135 -15.32 -7.91 -2.95
C ALA A 135 -13.96 -8.18 -2.32
N VAL A 136 -13.39 -7.17 -1.70
CA VAL A 136 -12.20 -7.28 -0.86
C VAL A 136 -12.61 -6.98 0.58
N ARG A 137 -12.34 -7.89 1.51
CA ARG A 137 -12.59 -7.64 2.93
C ARG A 137 -11.37 -6.99 3.57
N TYR A 138 -11.63 -5.99 4.40
CA TYR A 138 -10.60 -5.28 5.15
C TYR A 138 -9.95 -6.19 6.20
N GLY A 139 -8.61 -6.18 6.27
CA GLY A 139 -7.84 -6.95 7.25
C GLY A 139 -7.77 -6.27 8.61
N ILE A 140 -7.69 -7.07 9.70
CA ILE A 140 -7.63 -6.55 11.06
C ILE A 140 -6.33 -5.78 11.31
N ASP A 141 -5.18 -6.26 10.83
CA ASP A 141 -3.86 -5.62 10.99
C ASP A 141 -3.74 -4.29 10.24
N SER A 142 -4.56 -4.10 9.21
CA SER A 142 -4.57 -2.88 8.39
C SER A 142 -5.27 -1.71 9.08
N ILE A 143 -5.97 -1.97 10.18
CA ILE A 143 -6.61 -0.95 11.00
C ILE A 143 -5.52 -0.15 11.73
N LYS A 144 -5.66 1.18 11.73
CA LYS A 144 -4.74 2.07 12.42
C LYS A 144 -4.70 1.74 13.92
N ASN A 145 -3.50 1.68 14.49
CA ASN A 145 -3.24 1.33 15.89
C ASN A 145 -3.57 -0.12 16.28
N ILE A 146 -3.89 -0.97 15.33
CA ILE A 146 -3.95 -2.42 15.53
C ILE A 146 -2.65 -3.01 14.97
N GLY A 147 -1.94 -3.72 15.83
CA GLY A 147 -0.71 -4.42 15.46
C GLY A 147 -0.97 -5.87 15.05
N GLU A 148 0.03 -6.49 14.41
CA GLU A 148 0.02 -7.87 13.98
C GLU A 148 -0.36 -8.85 15.11
N ALA A 149 0.27 -8.70 16.28
CA ALA A 149 0.01 -9.56 17.43
C ALA A 149 -1.45 -9.52 17.93
N VAL A 150 -2.13 -8.37 17.78
CA VAL A 150 -3.56 -8.24 18.13
C VAL A 150 -4.42 -8.93 17.10
N ALA A 151 -4.10 -8.76 15.81
CA ALA A 151 -4.81 -9.41 14.71
C ALA A 151 -4.68 -10.93 14.79
N ASP A 152 -3.46 -11.43 15.02
CA ASP A 152 -3.19 -12.85 15.19
C ASP A 152 -3.96 -13.45 16.38
N ALA A 153 -3.93 -12.80 17.54
CA ALA A 153 -4.65 -13.27 18.72
C ALA A 153 -6.17 -13.38 18.47
N ILE A 154 -6.76 -12.40 17.78
CA ILE A 154 -8.19 -12.41 17.46
C ILE A 154 -8.52 -13.55 16.48
N VAL A 155 -7.72 -13.70 15.42
CA VAL A 155 -7.95 -14.74 14.41
C VAL A 155 -7.75 -16.13 15.01
N GLN A 156 -6.67 -16.33 15.75
CA GLN A 156 -6.37 -17.60 16.41
C GLN A 156 -7.47 -18.01 17.39
N GLU A 157 -7.90 -17.12 18.29
CA GLU A 157 -8.95 -17.38 19.26
C GLU A 157 -10.26 -17.82 18.58
N ARG A 158 -10.61 -17.15 17.48
CA ARG A 158 -11.78 -17.49 16.69
C ARG A 158 -11.66 -18.86 16.00
N GLU A 159 -10.49 -19.20 15.51
CA GLU A 159 -10.22 -20.49 14.86
C GLU A 159 -10.24 -21.65 15.87
N GLU A 160 -9.73 -21.42 17.08
CA GLU A 160 -9.67 -22.45 18.13
C GLU A 160 -11.01 -22.65 18.85
N ARG A 161 -11.73 -21.57 19.12
CA ARG A 161 -12.95 -21.62 19.99
C ARG A 161 -14.23 -21.19 19.28
N GLY A 162 -14.18 -20.98 17.98
CA GLY A 162 -15.33 -20.57 17.19
C GLY A 162 -15.57 -19.05 17.20
N SER A 163 -16.48 -18.61 16.32
CA SER A 163 -16.88 -17.21 16.20
C SER A 163 -17.36 -16.60 17.50
N PHE A 164 -17.08 -15.31 17.68
CA PHE A 164 -17.62 -14.56 18.82
C PHE A 164 -19.15 -14.42 18.67
N THR A 165 -19.87 -14.74 19.72
CA THR A 165 -21.35 -14.76 19.73
C THR A 165 -21.96 -13.42 20.14
N SER A 166 -21.22 -12.62 20.91
CA SER A 166 -21.60 -11.29 21.37
C SER A 166 -20.36 -10.42 21.62
N PHE A 167 -20.58 -9.14 21.86
CA PHE A 167 -19.51 -8.24 22.30
C PHE A 167 -18.95 -8.65 23.67
N ASP A 168 -19.80 -9.10 24.57
CA ASP A 168 -19.40 -9.56 25.91
C ASP A 168 -18.52 -10.82 25.81
N ASP A 169 -18.91 -11.78 24.97
CA ASP A 169 -18.09 -12.97 24.67
C ASP A 169 -16.69 -12.57 24.14
N PHE A 170 -16.63 -11.58 23.23
CA PHE A 170 -15.36 -11.05 22.78
C PHE A 170 -14.55 -10.43 23.93
N MET A 171 -15.17 -9.64 24.80
CA MET A 171 -14.48 -9.01 25.92
C MET A 171 -13.96 -10.04 26.92
N GLU A 172 -14.76 -11.06 27.24
CA GLU A 172 -14.36 -12.13 28.14
C GLU A 172 -13.19 -12.96 27.60
N ARG A 173 -13.21 -13.27 26.31
CA ARG A 173 -12.20 -14.11 25.68
C ARG A 173 -10.90 -13.37 25.35
N MET A 174 -11.01 -12.08 24.96
CA MET A 174 -9.89 -11.35 24.40
C MET A 174 -9.29 -10.28 25.33
N VAL A 175 -10.08 -9.66 26.20
CA VAL A 175 -9.63 -8.48 26.97
C VAL A 175 -9.42 -8.80 28.45
N LEU A 176 -10.30 -9.59 29.05
CA LEU A 176 -10.24 -9.91 30.49
C LEU A 176 -9.11 -10.85 30.89
N PRO A 177 -8.60 -11.78 30.05
CA PRO A 177 -7.52 -12.66 30.43
C PRO A 177 -6.24 -11.88 30.72
N LYS A 178 -5.55 -12.24 31.82
CA LYS A 178 -4.25 -11.65 32.17
C LYS A 178 -3.21 -11.96 31.09
N GLY A 179 -2.53 -10.93 30.62
CA GLY A 179 -1.49 -11.08 29.59
C GLY A 179 -2.02 -11.09 28.16
N SER A 180 -3.30 -10.76 27.94
CA SER A 180 -3.86 -10.60 26.61
C SER A 180 -3.12 -9.52 25.79
N SER A 181 -2.91 -9.79 24.50
CA SER A 181 -2.39 -8.83 23.54
C SER A 181 -3.43 -7.74 23.21
N VAL A 182 -4.72 -7.99 23.47
CA VAL A 182 -5.84 -7.10 23.17
C VAL A 182 -6.17 -6.26 24.40
N ASN A 183 -6.07 -4.94 24.26
CA ASN A 183 -6.41 -4.01 25.31
C ASN A 183 -7.64 -3.16 24.93
N ARG A 184 -8.19 -2.40 25.89
CA ARG A 184 -9.37 -1.54 25.66
C ARG A 184 -9.17 -0.51 24.55
N GLY A 185 -7.96 0.02 24.38
CA GLY A 185 -7.64 0.93 23.29
C GLY A 185 -7.79 0.27 21.92
N ASN A 186 -7.34 -1.00 21.79
CA ASN A 186 -7.55 -1.78 20.57
C ASN A 186 -9.06 -1.98 20.30
N VAL A 187 -9.84 -2.30 21.34
CA VAL A 187 -11.30 -2.47 21.22
C VAL A 187 -11.97 -1.18 20.75
N ALA A 188 -11.57 -0.02 21.29
CA ALA A 188 -12.10 1.27 20.85
C ALA A 188 -11.79 1.55 19.36
N HIS A 189 -10.59 1.24 18.88
CA HIS A 189 -10.26 1.38 17.46
C HIS A 189 -11.05 0.42 16.56
N LEU A 190 -11.24 -0.83 17.00
CA LEU A 190 -12.07 -1.82 16.31
C LEU A 190 -13.53 -1.39 16.26
N ALA A 191 -14.08 -0.87 17.36
CA ALA A 191 -15.44 -0.36 17.42
C ALA A 191 -15.64 0.85 16.50
N HIS A 192 -14.69 1.80 16.53
CA HIS A 192 -14.75 3.02 15.71
C HIS A 192 -14.83 2.72 14.20
N ILE A 193 -14.09 1.71 13.73
CA ILE A 193 -14.11 1.31 12.32
C ILE A 193 -15.26 0.36 11.95
N GLY A 194 -16.07 -0.09 12.94
CA GLY A 194 -17.22 -0.93 12.73
C GLY A 194 -16.96 -2.43 12.73
N ALA A 195 -15.81 -2.88 13.27
CA ALA A 195 -15.47 -4.30 13.30
C ALA A 195 -16.43 -5.16 14.13
N PHE A 196 -17.27 -4.57 14.97
CA PHE A 196 -18.28 -5.23 15.78
C PHE A 196 -19.71 -5.06 15.25
N ASP A 197 -19.92 -4.44 14.09
CA ASP A 197 -21.27 -4.13 13.59
C ASP A 197 -22.14 -5.38 13.38
N SER A 198 -21.52 -6.53 13.11
CA SER A 198 -22.22 -7.82 13.05
C SER A 198 -22.70 -8.34 14.41
N LEU A 199 -22.10 -7.89 15.52
CA LEU A 199 -22.46 -8.27 16.88
C LEU A 199 -23.30 -7.20 17.58
N VAL A 200 -22.99 -5.92 17.32
CA VAL A 200 -23.65 -4.76 17.94
C VAL A 200 -23.97 -3.72 16.85
N PRO A 201 -25.21 -3.64 16.38
CA PRO A 201 -25.58 -2.70 15.31
C PRO A 201 -25.45 -1.22 15.69
N ASN A 202 -25.46 -0.89 16.99
CA ASN A 202 -25.36 0.48 17.48
C ASN A 202 -23.91 0.84 17.84
N ARG A 203 -23.10 1.22 16.86
CA ARG A 203 -21.71 1.63 17.02
C ARG A 203 -21.52 2.80 17.98
N ARG A 204 -22.38 3.83 17.90
CA ARG A 204 -22.31 5.00 18.79
C ARG A 204 -22.53 4.64 20.25
N GLY A 205 -23.47 3.74 20.53
CA GLY A 205 -23.70 3.22 21.87
C GLY A 205 -22.47 2.48 22.39
N LEU A 206 -21.83 1.67 21.55
CA LEU A 206 -20.61 0.94 21.88
C LEU A 206 -19.45 1.89 22.18
N GLU A 207 -19.23 2.93 21.37
CA GLU A 207 -18.20 3.94 21.61
C GLU A 207 -18.41 4.71 22.93
N THR A 208 -19.65 5.02 23.27
CA THR A 208 -19.97 5.70 24.52
C THR A 208 -19.59 4.86 25.74
N ILE A 209 -19.76 3.53 25.67
CA ILE A 209 -19.39 2.60 26.74
C ILE A 209 -17.87 2.44 26.84
N LEU A 210 -17.15 2.57 25.72
CA LEU A 210 -15.69 2.41 25.66
C LEU A 210 -14.92 3.66 26.06
N GLN A 211 -15.56 4.85 26.12
CA GLN A 211 -14.90 6.06 26.57
C GLN A 211 -14.48 5.94 28.04
N PRO A 212 -13.22 6.31 28.41
CA PRO A 212 -12.83 6.38 29.81
C PRO A 212 -13.66 7.44 30.52
N GLU A 213 -14.25 7.10 31.65
CA GLU A 213 -14.87 8.10 32.53
C GLU A 213 -13.81 9.15 32.92
N LYS A 214 -14.19 10.44 32.85
CA LYS A 214 -13.30 11.58 33.10
C LYS A 214 -12.72 11.64 34.52
N ASP A 215 -13.17 10.81 35.44
CA ASP A 215 -12.85 10.88 36.87
C ASP A 215 -11.79 9.89 37.35
N GLY A 216 -11.01 9.25 36.47
CA GLY A 216 -9.84 8.47 36.88
C GLY A 216 -10.12 7.24 37.78
N THR A 217 -11.35 7.01 38.18
CA THR A 217 -11.78 5.77 38.82
C THR A 217 -11.86 4.70 37.74
N ALA A 218 -11.01 3.67 37.85
CA ALA A 218 -11.10 2.47 37.04
C ALA A 218 -12.45 1.79 37.31
N ALA A 219 -13.52 2.33 36.70
CA ALA A 219 -14.83 1.72 36.78
C ALA A 219 -14.69 0.31 36.26
N ARG A 220 -15.04 -0.66 37.06
CA ARG A 220 -15.44 -1.99 36.62
C ARG A 220 -16.66 -1.78 35.71
N CYS A 221 -16.41 -1.42 34.47
CA CYS A 221 -17.43 -1.43 33.46
C CYS A 221 -17.88 -2.89 33.31
N VAL A 222 -18.93 -3.23 33.99
CA VAL A 222 -19.75 -4.39 33.64
C VAL A 222 -20.41 -3.98 32.33
N PHE A 223 -19.80 -4.35 31.22
CA PHE A 223 -20.35 -4.12 29.90
C PHE A 223 -21.62 -4.96 29.77
N LYS A 224 -22.76 -4.37 30.04
CA LYS A 224 -24.04 -4.93 29.63
C LYS A 224 -24.46 -4.24 28.35
N VAL A 225 -24.35 -4.94 27.24
CA VAL A 225 -24.82 -4.48 25.92
C VAL A 225 -26.29 -4.08 25.97
N ASP A 226 -27.07 -4.65 26.91
CA ASP A 226 -28.47 -4.32 27.18
C ASP A 226 -28.69 -2.85 27.58
N THR A 227 -27.65 -2.10 27.95
CA THR A 227 -27.72 -0.66 28.28
C THR A 227 -27.52 0.26 27.08
N ILE A 228 -27.22 -0.28 25.88
CA ILE A 228 -27.10 0.53 24.67
C ILE A 228 -28.49 1.00 24.23
N PRO A 229 -28.78 2.32 24.17
CA PRO A 229 -30.09 2.81 23.76
C PRO A 229 -30.46 2.30 22.36
N VAL A 230 -31.53 1.55 22.26
CA VAL A 230 -32.10 1.16 20.98
C VAL A 230 -32.65 2.43 20.32
N GLY A 231 -32.07 2.88 19.23
CA GLY A 231 -32.58 4.02 18.46
C GLY A 231 -31.69 5.28 18.45
N ALA A 232 -30.47 5.25 18.99
CA ALA A 232 -29.51 6.31 18.70
C ALA A 232 -29.12 6.25 17.21
N PRO A 233 -29.20 7.37 16.46
CA PRO A 233 -28.84 7.36 15.04
C PRO A 233 -27.37 6.97 14.86
N ASN A 234 -27.10 6.15 13.87
CA ASN A 234 -25.76 5.64 13.53
C ASN A 234 -24.98 6.70 12.71
N ASP A 235 -25.08 7.98 13.08
CA ASP A 235 -24.62 9.15 12.34
C ASP A 235 -23.12 9.47 12.54
N LEU A 236 -22.32 8.53 13.03
CA LEU A 236 -20.88 8.74 13.03
C LEU A 236 -20.37 8.69 11.57
N PRO A 237 -19.70 9.75 11.10
CA PRO A 237 -19.05 9.68 9.81
C PRO A 237 -18.04 8.54 9.86
N CYS A 238 -18.35 7.44 9.22
CA CYS A 238 -17.34 6.43 8.93
C CYS A 238 -16.25 7.13 8.13
N ILE A 239 -14.99 6.92 8.47
CA ILE A 239 -13.85 7.41 7.67
C ILE A 239 -13.96 6.89 6.23
N PHE A 240 -14.72 5.82 6.05
CA PHE A 240 -15.11 5.24 4.78
C PHE A 240 -16.63 5.13 4.72
N ASP A 241 -17.22 5.68 3.68
CA ASP A 241 -18.63 5.44 3.36
C ASP A 241 -18.74 4.03 2.75
N TRP A 242 -18.96 3.04 3.62
CA TRP A 242 -19.06 1.63 3.21
C TRP A 242 -20.35 1.33 2.46
N ASP A 243 -21.39 2.16 2.65
CA ASP A 243 -22.75 1.94 2.14
C ASP A 243 -22.99 2.62 0.79
N SER A 244 -22.02 3.40 0.26
CA SER A 244 -22.16 3.99 -1.07
C SER A 244 -22.17 2.90 -2.14
N GLU A 245 -23.26 2.80 -2.91
CA GLU A 245 -23.32 1.91 -4.06
C GLU A 245 -22.19 2.21 -5.05
N PRO A 246 -21.49 1.19 -5.56
CA PRO A 246 -20.49 1.39 -6.59
C PRO A 246 -21.16 1.99 -7.84
N ALA A 247 -20.51 2.97 -8.44
CA ALA A 247 -20.99 3.54 -9.70
C ALA A 247 -21.19 2.42 -10.74
N PRO A 248 -22.24 2.45 -11.55
CA PRO A 248 -22.52 1.40 -12.52
C PRO A 248 -21.34 1.24 -13.47
N VAL A 249 -20.80 0.02 -13.56
CA VAL A 249 -19.73 -0.33 -14.48
C VAL A 249 -20.25 -0.16 -15.90
N ASN A 250 -19.70 0.82 -16.62
CA ASN A 250 -20.02 0.99 -18.02
C ASN A 250 -19.34 -0.15 -18.81
N PRO A 251 -20.10 -1.09 -19.38
CA PRO A 251 -19.52 -2.17 -20.17
C PRO A 251 -18.99 -1.57 -21.49
N ARG A 252 -17.68 -1.44 -21.62
CA ARG A 252 -17.01 -1.25 -22.89
C ARG A 252 -16.15 -2.45 -23.22
#